data_3126b25028229f84ff0ed10bbb254496
#
_entry.id   3126b25028229f84ff0ed10bbb254496
#
_cell.length_a   1.000
_cell.length_b   1.000
_cell.length_c   1.000
_cell.angle_alpha   90.00
_cell.angle_beta   90.00
_cell.angle_gamma   90.00
#
_symmetry.space_group_name_H-M   'P 1'
#
loop_
_entity.id
_entity.type
_entity.pdbx_description
1 polymer ?
#
loop_
_entity_poly.entity_id
_entity_poly.type
_entity_poly.pdbx_seq_one_letter_code
_entity_poly.pdbx_strand_id
1 'polypeptide(L)'
;MTKKIADLKPGTRFTYGTHNCMVLDHLEQGTLCMVLDSVKSIFGDNNNYAESTLNADLNKTYLDDWLNDGACFTDFVEMEVDLTANDGLDDYGKCRCFLAPRTCEQHRKYRKLIPNPSKSEWTSTAFSTASNGYDRLISYVIADGSLVWNYACETHAVRPLFILNPSVLLDVPVVEHTLKPGQILSVNDIQYIVGENGILHRVEEETK
;
A
#
# COMPACT_ATOMS: atom_id res chain seq x y z
N MET A 1 -11.96 -11.26 15.88
CA MET A 1 -11.28 -10.71 17.09
C MET A 1 -10.91 -9.26 16.78
N THR A 2 -11.43 -8.34 17.57
CA THR A 2 -11.17 -6.91 17.42
C THR A 2 -9.78 -6.56 17.96
N LYS A 3 -8.97 -5.86 17.19
CA LYS A 3 -7.64 -5.36 17.57
C LYS A 3 -7.49 -3.90 17.20
N LYS A 4 -6.67 -3.16 17.95
CA LYS A 4 -6.25 -1.83 17.51
C LYS A 4 -5.32 -1.95 16.31
N ILE A 5 -5.45 -1.03 15.36
CA ILE A 5 -4.56 -1.03 14.20
C ILE A 5 -3.09 -0.86 14.60
N ALA A 6 -2.82 -0.12 15.67
CA ALA A 6 -1.47 0.05 16.22
C ALA A 6 -0.82 -1.26 16.71
N ASP A 7 -1.61 -2.31 16.99
CA ASP A 7 -1.11 -3.60 17.47
C ASP A 7 -0.82 -4.58 16.29
N LEU A 8 -1.16 -4.20 15.06
CA LEU A 8 -0.96 -5.02 13.88
C LEU A 8 0.47 -4.84 13.36
N LYS A 9 1.14 -5.94 13.04
CA LYS A 9 2.50 -5.88 12.47
C LYS A 9 2.47 -5.37 11.02
N PRO A 10 3.52 -4.68 10.55
CA PRO A 10 3.71 -4.41 9.12
C PRO A 10 3.56 -5.69 8.28
N GLY A 11 2.83 -5.58 7.16
CA GLY A 11 2.43 -6.71 6.32
C GLY A 11 1.10 -7.36 6.68
N THR A 12 0.51 -7.04 7.85
CA THR A 12 -0.83 -7.54 8.19
C THR A 12 -1.86 -6.96 7.24
N ARG A 13 -2.66 -7.84 6.65
CA ARG A 13 -3.80 -7.47 5.80
C ARG A 13 -5.05 -7.38 6.64
N PHE A 14 -5.89 -6.41 6.32
CA PHE A 14 -7.17 -6.16 6.98
C PHE A 14 -8.17 -5.56 5.99
N THR A 15 -9.44 -5.56 6.35
CA THR A 15 -10.48 -4.85 5.60
C THR A 15 -10.89 -3.62 6.40
N TYR A 16 -11.01 -2.47 5.71
CA TYR A 16 -11.52 -1.23 6.30
C TYR A 16 -12.54 -0.61 5.35
N GLY A 17 -13.79 -0.43 5.83
CA GLY A 17 -14.91 -0.28 4.91
C GLY A 17 -15.01 -1.51 4.00
N THR A 18 -15.06 -1.29 2.69
CA THR A 18 -15.10 -2.37 1.67
C THR A 18 -13.73 -2.68 1.07
N HIS A 19 -12.67 -1.95 1.46
CA HIS A 19 -11.34 -2.07 0.85
C HIS A 19 -10.43 -3.05 1.57
N ASN A 20 -9.69 -3.82 0.77
CA ASN A 20 -8.59 -4.64 1.28
C ASN A 20 -7.35 -3.75 1.48
N CYS A 21 -6.82 -3.77 2.68
CA CYS A 21 -5.74 -2.90 3.09
C CYS A 21 -4.58 -3.70 3.71
N MET A 22 -3.42 -3.05 3.82
CA MET A 22 -2.25 -3.62 4.48
C MET A 22 -1.54 -2.56 5.31
N VAL A 23 -1.12 -2.92 6.52
CA VAL A 23 -0.24 -2.11 7.36
C VAL A 23 1.15 -2.05 6.74
N LEU A 24 1.70 -0.84 6.56
CA LEU A 24 3.07 -0.65 6.08
C LEU A 24 4.04 -0.28 7.21
N ASP A 25 3.64 0.64 8.09
CA ASP A 25 4.51 1.17 9.14
C ASP A 25 3.69 1.81 10.26
N HIS A 26 4.33 2.04 11.40
CA HIS A 26 3.79 2.84 12.49
C HIS A 26 4.59 4.14 12.60
N LEU A 27 3.91 5.25 12.37
CA LEU A 27 4.47 6.60 12.41
C LEU A 27 4.03 7.28 13.70
N GLU A 28 4.66 8.41 14.04
CA GLU A 28 4.29 9.19 15.23
C GLU A 28 2.81 9.63 15.19
N GLN A 29 2.32 10.05 14.00
CA GLN A 29 0.94 10.51 13.84
C GLN A 29 -0.09 9.39 13.65
N GLY A 30 0.31 8.14 13.39
CA GLY A 30 -0.62 7.03 13.17
C GLY A 30 -0.03 5.84 12.44
N THR A 31 -0.89 4.94 12.01
CA THR A 31 -0.49 3.75 11.26
C THR A 31 -0.61 3.99 9.76
N LEU A 32 0.51 3.93 9.05
CA LEU A 32 0.56 4.02 7.60
C LEU A 32 0.07 2.72 6.97
N CYS A 33 -0.90 2.85 6.10
CA CYS A 33 -1.55 1.74 5.41
C CYS A 33 -1.55 1.95 3.90
N MET A 34 -1.80 0.87 3.18
CA MET A 34 -1.96 0.87 1.73
C MET A 34 -3.24 0.13 1.36
N VAL A 35 -4.02 0.70 0.44
CA VAL A 35 -5.11 -0.04 -0.23
C VAL A 35 -4.47 -1.04 -1.20
N LEU A 36 -4.95 -2.29 -1.20
CA LEU A 36 -4.42 -3.34 -2.08
C LEU A 36 -5.18 -3.41 -3.40
N ASP A 37 -6.42 -2.95 -3.41
CA ASP A 37 -7.24 -2.87 -4.61
C ASP A 37 -6.84 -1.62 -5.41
N SER A 38 -6.55 -1.78 -6.68
CA SER A 38 -6.11 -0.66 -7.52
C SER A 38 -7.27 -0.03 -8.26
N VAL A 39 -7.29 1.30 -8.31
CA VAL A 39 -8.16 2.07 -9.18
C VAL A 39 -7.37 2.63 -10.36
N LYS A 40 -8.03 2.93 -11.48
CA LYS A 40 -7.39 3.54 -12.64
C LYS A 40 -7.67 5.04 -12.65
N SER A 41 -6.66 5.84 -12.92
CA SER A 41 -6.80 7.27 -13.15
C SER A 41 -5.69 7.80 -14.07
N ILE A 42 -5.95 8.94 -14.72
CA ILE A 42 -4.89 9.80 -15.22
C ILE A 42 -4.21 10.49 -14.05
N PHE A 43 -2.94 10.87 -14.19
CA PHE A 43 -2.30 11.67 -13.15
C PHE A 43 -2.81 13.12 -13.20
N GLY A 44 -2.76 13.74 -14.37
CA GLY A 44 -3.23 15.11 -14.61
C GLY A 44 -2.57 15.77 -15.83
N ASP A 45 -2.71 17.08 -15.93
CA ASP A 45 -2.13 17.87 -17.03
C ASP A 45 -0.63 18.16 -16.82
N ASN A 46 -0.19 18.11 -15.55
CA ASN A 46 1.20 18.29 -15.13
C ASN A 46 1.59 17.21 -14.11
N ASN A 47 2.86 17.19 -13.72
CA ASN A 47 3.40 16.19 -12.78
C ASN A 47 3.51 16.67 -11.33
N ASN A 48 2.89 17.79 -10.97
CA ASN A 48 2.77 18.23 -9.58
C ASN A 48 1.56 17.55 -8.93
N TYR A 49 1.80 16.59 -8.01
CA TYR A 49 0.72 15.86 -7.36
C TYR A 49 -0.26 16.79 -6.62
N ALA A 50 0.21 17.86 -6.00
CA ALA A 50 -0.66 18.79 -5.26
C ALA A 50 -1.77 19.40 -6.13
N GLU A 51 -1.50 19.59 -7.43
CA GLU A 51 -2.40 20.20 -8.41
C GLU A 51 -3.04 19.17 -9.36
N SER A 52 -2.72 17.89 -9.20
CA SER A 52 -3.11 16.84 -10.12
C SER A 52 -4.60 16.47 -10.04
N THR A 53 -5.14 16.01 -11.16
CA THR A 53 -6.45 15.39 -11.21
C THR A 53 -6.51 14.18 -10.27
N LEU A 54 -5.43 13.39 -10.21
CA LEU A 54 -5.34 12.22 -9.34
C LEU A 54 -5.49 12.58 -7.86
N ASN A 55 -4.88 13.69 -7.39
CA ASN A 55 -5.06 14.15 -6.01
C ASN A 55 -6.52 14.52 -5.74
N ALA A 56 -7.15 15.25 -6.66
CA ALA A 56 -8.55 15.63 -6.53
C ALA A 56 -9.47 14.39 -6.52
N ASP A 57 -9.25 13.43 -7.41
CA ASP A 57 -10.03 12.18 -7.49
C ASP A 57 -9.89 11.36 -6.21
N LEU A 58 -8.67 11.19 -5.69
CA LEU A 58 -8.43 10.40 -4.49
C LEU A 58 -9.03 11.05 -3.23
N ASN A 59 -8.87 12.38 -3.07
CA ASN A 59 -9.22 13.06 -1.82
C ASN A 59 -10.64 13.67 -1.81
N LYS A 60 -11.39 13.53 -2.91
CA LYS A 60 -12.82 13.86 -3.00
C LYS A 60 -13.61 12.60 -3.35
N THR A 61 -13.64 12.22 -4.61
CA THR A 61 -14.53 11.16 -5.10
C THR A 61 -14.25 9.82 -4.43
N TYR A 62 -13.00 9.36 -4.44
CA TYR A 62 -12.65 8.05 -3.89
C TYR A 62 -12.79 8.01 -2.36
N LEU A 63 -12.39 9.08 -1.67
CA LEU A 63 -12.55 9.16 -0.21
C LEU A 63 -14.04 9.22 0.16
N ASP A 64 -14.85 10.02 -0.53
CA ASP A 64 -16.30 10.12 -0.28
C ASP A 64 -17.00 8.77 -0.51
N ASP A 65 -16.66 8.05 -1.59
CA ASP A 65 -17.17 6.71 -1.84
C ASP A 65 -16.78 5.75 -0.70
N TRP A 66 -15.53 5.81 -0.23
CA TRP A 66 -15.07 4.97 0.86
C TRP A 66 -15.79 5.27 2.19
N LEU A 67 -16.07 6.54 2.47
CA LEU A 67 -16.86 6.94 3.64
C LEU A 67 -18.30 6.45 3.54
N ASN A 68 -18.92 6.50 2.37
CA ASN A 68 -20.26 5.95 2.11
C ASN A 68 -20.28 4.42 2.27
N ASP A 69 -19.15 3.75 2.02
CA ASP A 69 -18.97 2.29 2.16
C ASP A 69 -18.58 1.86 3.59
N GLY A 70 -18.70 2.74 4.56
CA GLY A 70 -18.59 2.43 5.98
C GLY A 70 -17.26 2.77 6.64
N ALA A 71 -16.35 3.47 5.96
CA ALA A 71 -15.19 4.08 6.63
C ALA A 71 -15.63 5.30 7.46
N CYS A 72 -14.88 5.63 8.50
CA CYS A 72 -15.16 6.78 9.35
C CYS A 72 -14.12 7.88 9.12
N PHE A 73 -14.56 9.08 8.75
CA PHE A 73 -13.65 10.19 8.45
C PHE A 73 -12.70 10.52 9.60
N THR A 74 -13.18 10.46 10.86
CA THR A 74 -12.35 10.76 12.04
C THR A 74 -11.24 9.74 12.30
N ASP A 75 -11.28 8.60 11.62
CA ASP A 75 -10.24 7.58 11.70
C ASP A 75 -9.04 7.91 10.82
N PHE A 76 -9.24 8.71 9.76
CA PHE A 76 -8.16 9.13 8.88
C PHE A 76 -7.35 10.27 9.51
N VAL A 77 -6.04 10.20 9.36
CA VAL A 77 -5.10 11.26 9.74
C VAL A 77 -4.52 11.88 8.47
N GLU A 78 -4.57 13.21 8.39
CA GLU A 78 -3.94 13.93 7.28
C GLU A 78 -2.45 13.64 7.25
N MET A 79 -1.93 13.29 6.07
CA MET A 79 -0.51 13.05 5.85
C MET A 79 0.12 14.18 5.05
N GLU A 80 1.40 14.43 5.28
CA GLU A 80 2.22 15.32 4.51
C GLU A 80 3.07 14.48 3.54
N VAL A 81 2.87 14.69 2.25
CA VAL A 81 3.60 14.01 1.17
C VAL A 81 4.69 14.93 0.67
N ASP A 82 5.93 14.50 0.74
CA ASP A 82 7.06 15.19 0.15
C ASP A 82 7.05 14.99 -1.37
N LEU A 83 7.01 16.11 -2.12
CA LEU A 83 6.93 16.11 -3.58
C LEU A 83 8.29 16.36 -4.25
N THR A 84 9.38 16.22 -3.50
CA THR A 84 10.73 16.26 -4.07
C THR A 84 10.81 15.30 -5.26
N ALA A 85 11.20 15.81 -6.41
CA ALA A 85 11.31 15.05 -7.64
C ALA A 85 12.44 14.02 -7.58
N ASN A 86 12.44 13.09 -8.52
CA ASN A 86 13.39 11.97 -8.52
C ASN A 86 14.85 12.42 -8.73
N ASP A 87 15.07 13.59 -9.31
CA ASP A 87 16.37 14.24 -9.49
C ASP A 87 16.78 15.16 -8.31
N GLY A 88 15.93 15.28 -7.28
CA GLY A 88 16.18 16.03 -6.06
C GLY A 88 15.68 17.48 -6.07
N LEU A 89 15.02 17.95 -7.14
CA LEU A 89 14.38 19.28 -7.14
C LEU A 89 13.16 19.28 -6.24
N ASP A 90 12.99 20.31 -5.41
CA ASP A 90 11.95 20.42 -4.38
C ASP A 90 10.92 21.55 -4.63
N ASP A 91 10.86 22.06 -5.85
CA ASP A 91 10.01 23.19 -6.22
C ASP A 91 8.51 22.97 -5.90
N TYR A 92 8.05 21.71 -5.91
CA TYR A 92 6.67 21.37 -5.60
C TYR A 92 6.38 21.30 -4.10
N GLY A 93 7.43 21.34 -3.27
CA GLY A 93 7.31 21.38 -1.82
C GLY A 93 6.61 20.14 -1.26
N LYS A 94 5.55 20.36 -0.50
CA LYS A 94 4.79 19.30 0.19
C LYS A 94 3.29 19.43 -0.05
N CYS A 95 2.60 18.31 -0.09
CA CYS A 95 1.15 18.24 -0.21
C CYS A 95 0.53 17.63 1.04
N ARG A 96 -0.52 18.26 1.58
CA ARG A 96 -1.33 17.69 2.66
C ARG A 96 -2.58 17.05 2.08
N CYS A 97 -2.84 15.81 2.43
CA CYS A 97 -3.97 15.04 1.93
C CYS A 97 -4.23 13.82 2.82
N PHE A 98 -5.37 13.16 2.63
CA PHE A 98 -5.69 11.92 3.33
C PHE A 98 -5.25 10.68 2.55
N LEU A 99 -5.28 10.77 1.22
CA LEU A 99 -4.91 9.68 0.31
C LEU A 99 -3.88 10.15 -0.71
N ALA A 100 -2.83 9.39 -0.94
CA ALA A 100 -1.86 9.66 -1.99
C ALA A 100 -1.27 8.37 -2.57
N PRO A 101 -0.82 8.37 -3.83
CA PRO A 101 0.10 7.35 -4.32
C PRO A 101 1.37 7.35 -3.46
N ARG A 102 2.01 6.20 -3.31
CA ARG A 102 3.33 6.15 -2.66
C ARG A 102 4.35 7.00 -3.41
N THR A 103 5.28 7.62 -2.71
CA THR A 103 6.46 8.24 -3.33
C THR A 103 7.44 7.17 -3.82
N CYS A 104 8.40 7.55 -4.68
CA CYS A 104 9.51 6.66 -5.06
C CYS A 104 10.34 6.22 -3.84
N GLU A 105 10.51 7.10 -2.85
CA GLU A 105 11.22 6.77 -1.62
C GLU A 105 10.45 5.74 -0.78
N GLN A 106 9.14 5.95 -0.58
CA GLN A 106 8.28 4.96 0.11
C GLN A 106 8.25 3.63 -0.64
N HIS A 107 8.24 3.66 -1.99
CA HIS A 107 8.35 2.42 -2.77
C HIS A 107 9.65 1.67 -2.47
N ARG A 108 10.79 2.35 -2.42
CA ARG A 108 12.10 1.74 -2.09
C ARG A 108 12.11 1.23 -0.64
N LYS A 109 11.60 2.03 0.32
CA LYS A 109 11.55 1.66 1.75
C LYS A 109 10.73 0.41 1.99
N TYR A 110 9.55 0.32 1.39
CA TYR A 110 8.61 -0.79 1.61
C TYR A 110 8.65 -1.85 0.50
N ARG A 111 9.68 -1.86 -0.34
CA ARG A 111 9.79 -2.71 -1.53
C ARG A 111 9.61 -4.21 -1.24
N LYS A 112 10.09 -4.68 -0.09
CA LYS A 112 9.98 -6.10 0.32
C LYS A 112 8.61 -6.46 0.89
N LEU A 113 7.83 -5.45 1.29
CA LEU A 113 6.53 -5.62 1.93
C LEU A 113 5.39 -5.48 0.92
N ILE A 114 5.48 -4.47 0.05
CA ILE A 114 4.45 -4.19 -0.96
C ILE A 114 4.53 -5.21 -2.10
N PRO A 115 3.44 -5.95 -2.39
CA PRO A 115 3.41 -6.86 -3.53
C PRO A 115 3.63 -6.10 -4.84
N ASN A 116 4.30 -6.72 -5.80
CA ASN A 116 4.40 -6.16 -7.14
C ASN A 116 3.01 -5.87 -7.71
N PRO A 117 2.85 -4.76 -8.44
CA PRO A 117 1.57 -4.45 -9.05
C PRO A 117 1.27 -5.40 -10.22
N SER A 118 0.01 -5.75 -10.41
CA SER A 118 -0.42 -6.49 -11.61
C SER A 118 -0.50 -5.61 -12.86
N LYS A 119 -0.56 -4.29 -12.68
CA LYS A 119 -0.58 -3.25 -13.70
C LYS A 119 0.32 -2.11 -13.24
N SER A 120 0.83 -1.34 -14.20
CA SER A 120 1.63 -0.15 -13.88
C SER A 120 0.88 0.81 -12.95
N GLU A 121 1.55 1.33 -11.91
CA GLU A 121 0.96 2.15 -10.85
C GLU A 121 1.69 3.47 -10.70
N TRP A 122 0.92 4.56 -10.65
CA TRP A 122 1.44 5.88 -10.35
C TRP A 122 2.16 5.94 -8.99
N THR A 123 3.22 6.75 -8.93
CA THR A 123 3.75 7.32 -7.70
C THR A 123 3.36 8.79 -7.63
N SER A 124 3.54 9.45 -6.47
CA SER A 124 3.40 10.90 -6.36
C SER A 124 4.69 11.66 -6.71
N THR A 125 5.76 10.96 -7.11
CA THR A 125 7.07 11.56 -7.36
C THR A 125 7.23 11.94 -8.83
N ALA A 126 7.41 13.22 -9.12
CA ALA A 126 7.77 13.71 -10.44
C ALA A 126 9.12 13.15 -10.91
N PHE A 127 9.30 12.96 -12.20
CA PHE A 127 10.63 12.65 -12.76
C PHE A 127 11.61 13.80 -12.51
N SER A 128 11.16 15.02 -12.81
CA SER A 128 11.81 16.30 -12.53
C SER A 128 10.71 17.36 -12.40
N THR A 129 11.03 18.62 -12.25
CA THR A 129 10.04 19.70 -12.07
C THR A 129 9.94 20.62 -13.28
N ALA A 130 8.95 21.52 -13.26
CA ALA A 130 8.75 22.53 -14.31
C ALA A 130 9.96 23.45 -14.45
N SER A 131 10.68 23.75 -13.36
CA SER A 131 11.88 24.60 -13.38
C SER A 131 13.01 24.03 -14.25
N ASN A 132 13.03 22.69 -14.40
CA ASN A 132 13.95 21.95 -15.27
C ASN A 132 13.35 21.55 -16.63
N GLY A 133 12.13 22.04 -16.95
CA GLY A 133 11.48 21.79 -18.23
C GLY A 133 10.79 20.41 -18.36
N TYR A 134 10.56 19.69 -17.26
CA TYR A 134 9.96 18.36 -17.24
C TYR A 134 8.63 18.32 -16.47
N ASP A 135 7.74 19.26 -16.75
CA ASP A 135 6.47 19.44 -16.05
C ASP A 135 5.40 18.36 -16.32
N ARG A 136 5.70 17.37 -17.16
CA ARG A 136 4.73 16.34 -17.61
C ARG A 136 5.15 14.90 -17.33
N LEU A 137 6.36 14.68 -16.82
CA LEU A 137 6.87 13.33 -16.60
C LEU A 137 6.77 12.94 -15.11
N ILE A 138 6.05 11.85 -14.87
CA ILE A 138 5.82 11.31 -13.53
C ILE A 138 6.41 9.90 -13.42
N SER A 139 6.99 9.59 -12.27
CA SER A 139 7.49 8.25 -11.98
C SER A 139 6.34 7.28 -11.69
N TYR A 140 6.46 6.05 -12.14
CA TYR A 140 5.50 4.99 -11.88
C TYR A 140 6.20 3.63 -11.72
N VAL A 141 5.49 2.66 -11.14
CA VAL A 141 5.99 1.31 -10.87
C VAL A 141 5.40 0.35 -11.89
N ILE A 142 6.23 -0.43 -12.57
CA ILE A 142 5.79 -1.50 -13.49
C ILE A 142 5.63 -2.84 -12.78
N ALA A 143 5.13 -3.85 -13.48
CA ALA A 143 4.74 -5.14 -12.91
C ALA A 143 5.87 -5.92 -12.22
N ASP A 144 7.12 -5.72 -12.60
CA ASP A 144 8.30 -6.31 -11.92
C ASP A 144 8.74 -5.52 -10.68
N GLY A 145 8.09 -4.36 -10.45
CA GLY A 145 8.38 -3.44 -9.36
C GLY A 145 9.50 -2.44 -9.64
N SER A 146 9.96 -2.34 -10.87
CA SER A 146 10.90 -1.30 -11.27
C SER A 146 10.22 0.06 -11.37
N LEU A 147 10.99 1.13 -11.09
CA LEU A 147 10.58 2.51 -11.27
C LEU A 147 10.97 2.99 -12.66
N VAL A 148 10.01 3.54 -13.36
CA VAL A 148 10.15 4.16 -14.69
C VAL A 148 9.33 5.46 -14.73
N TRP A 149 9.26 6.14 -15.85
CA TRP A 149 8.50 7.39 -16.00
C TRP A 149 7.63 7.37 -17.24
N ASN A 150 6.54 8.14 -17.21
CA ASN A 150 5.64 8.35 -18.35
C ASN A 150 4.97 9.74 -18.25
N TYR A 151 4.24 10.11 -19.29
CA TYR A 151 3.48 11.36 -19.29
C TYR A 151 2.31 11.30 -18.32
N ALA A 152 2.08 12.39 -17.59
CA ALA A 152 1.02 12.50 -16.59
C ALA A 152 -0.40 12.35 -17.16
N CYS A 153 -0.59 12.60 -18.44
CA CYS A 153 -1.88 12.43 -19.14
C CYS A 153 -2.21 10.96 -19.48
N GLU A 154 -1.27 10.04 -19.28
CA GLU A 154 -1.52 8.62 -19.48
C GLU A 154 -2.34 8.03 -18.34
N THR A 155 -2.91 6.84 -18.56
CA THR A 155 -3.73 6.14 -17.57
C THR A 155 -2.98 4.97 -16.96
N HIS A 156 -2.75 5.02 -15.65
CA HIS A 156 -2.22 3.89 -14.88
C HIS A 156 -3.11 3.57 -13.68
N ALA A 157 -2.80 2.48 -13.01
CA ALA A 157 -3.43 2.15 -11.76
C ALA A 157 -2.85 3.00 -10.61
N VAL A 158 -3.53 3.01 -9.46
CA VAL A 158 -3.04 3.55 -8.21
C VAL A 158 -3.54 2.69 -7.05
N ARG A 159 -2.67 2.44 -6.09
CA ARG A 159 -3.00 1.89 -4.77
C ARG A 159 -2.67 2.96 -3.73
N PRO A 160 -3.67 3.69 -3.22
CA PRO A 160 -3.40 4.81 -2.33
C PRO A 160 -2.80 4.38 -1.00
N LEU A 161 -1.91 5.21 -0.46
CA LEU A 161 -1.50 5.21 0.94
C LEU A 161 -2.44 6.12 1.74
N PHE A 162 -2.60 5.80 3.01
CA PHE A 162 -3.36 6.58 3.97
C PHE A 162 -2.85 6.31 5.39
N ILE A 163 -3.18 7.18 6.32
CA ILE A 163 -2.84 7.00 7.73
C ILE A 163 -4.13 6.87 8.54
N LEU A 164 -4.20 5.84 9.39
CA LEU A 164 -5.27 5.68 10.37
C LEU A 164 -4.80 6.05 11.77
N ASN A 165 -5.72 6.61 12.54
CA ASN A 165 -5.53 6.86 13.97
C ASN A 165 -5.17 5.54 14.67
N PRO A 166 -4.15 5.53 15.55
CA PRO A 166 -3.68 4.31 16.22
C PRO A 166 -4.75 3.59 17.05
N SER A 167 -5.80 4.31 17.47
CA SER A 167 -6.90 3.77 18.28
C SER A 167 -7.99 3.05 17.47
N VAL A 168 -7.94 3.09 16.14
CA VAL A 168 -8.94 2.43 15.29
C VAL A 168 -9.00 0.95 15.58
N LEU A 169 -10.21 0.44 15.81
CA LEU A 169 -10.49 -0.96 16.08
C LEU A 169 -10.89 -1.66 14.79
N LEU A 170 -10.21 -2.73 14.50
CA LEU A 170 -10.45 -3.54 13.31
C LEU A 170 -10.86 -4.95 13.70
N ASP A 171 -11.86 -5.49 13.00
CA ASP A 171 -12.16 -6.91 13.05
C ASP A 171 -11.17 -7.63 12.13
N VAL A 172 -10.07 -8.10 12.73
CA VAL A 172 -9.08 -8.90 12.03
C VAL A 172 -9.60 -10.34 12.01
N PRO A 173 -9.78 -10.93 10.81
CA PRO A 173 -10.08 -12.35 10.75
C PRO A 173 -8.95 -13.08 11.49
N VAL A 174 -9.32 -13.81 12.54
CA VAL A 174 -8.41 -14.76 13.15
C VAL A 174 -8.23 -15.85 12.10
N VAL A 175 -7.16 -15.79 11.35
CA VAL A 175 -6.68 -16.96 10.63
C VAL A 175 -6.11 -17.86 11.72
N GLU A 176 -6.99 -18.52 12.45
CA GLU A 176 -6.60 -19.72 13.17
C GLU A 176 -6.17 -20.70 12.09
N HIS A 177 -4.88 -20.73 11.82
CA HIS A 177 -4.26 -21.91 11.24
C HIS A 177 -4.31 -22.99 12.33
N THR A 178 -5.52 -23.46 12.61
CA THR A 178 -5.69 -24.74 13.29
C THR A 178 -5.18 -25.77 12.28
N LEU A 179 -3.89 -26.05 12.38
CA LEU A 179 -3.28 -27.16 11.67
C LEU A 179 -4.05 -28.40 12.10
N LYS A 180 -4.77 -29.02 11.17
CA LYS A 180 -5.54 -30.22 11.48
C LYS A 180 -4.58 -31.41 11.54
N PRO A 181 -4.78 -32.34 12.50
CA PRO A 181 -4.04 -33.60 12.52
C PRO A 181 -4.07 -34.26 11.13
N GLY A 182 -2.93 -34.76 10.70
CA GLY A 182 -2.76 -35.34 9.35
C GLY A 182 -2.48 -34.34 8.23
N GLN A 183 -2.56 -33.04 8.45
CA GLN A 183 -2.20 -32.04 7.43
C GLN A 183 -0.69 -32.08 7.17
N ILE A 184 -0.30 -32.10 5.88
CA ILE A 184 1.09 -32.04 5.46
C ILE A 184 1.45 -30.59 5.14
N LEU A 185 2.56 -30.12 5.71
CA LEU A 185 3.14 -28.79 5.45
C LEU A 185 4.52 -28.99 4.82
N SER A 186 4.83 -28.18 3.81
CA SER A 186 6.18 -28.12 3.25
C SER A 186 6.85 -26.79 3.64
N VAL A 187 8.00 -26.87 4.28
CA VAL A 187 8.81 -25.72 4.69
C VAL A 187 10.25 -25.96 4.24
N ASN A 188 10.75 -25.13 3.34
CA ASN A 188 12.10 -25.26 2.77
C ASN A 188 12.36 -26.69 2.22
N ASP A 189 11.45 -27.20 1.42
CA ASP A 189 11.49 -28.55 0.82
C ASP A 189 11.45 -29.73 1.82
N ILE A 190 11.26 -29.46 3.10
CA ILE A 190 11.07 -30.48 4.12
C ILE A 190 9.56 -30.63 4.40
N GLN A 191 9.06 -31.86 4.34
CA GLN A 191 7.67 -32.16 4.68
C GLN A 191 7.51 -32.45 6.17
N TYR A 192 6.43 -31.92 6.73
CA TYR A 192 6.02 -32.14 8.12
C TYR A 192 4.56 -32.58 8.13
N ILE A 193 4.21 -33.53 8.99
CA ILE A 193 2.83 -33.92 9.27
C ILE A 193 2.42 -33.38 10.64
N VAL A 194 1.21 -32.87 10.73
CA VAL A 194 0.63 -32.38 11.99
C VAL A 194 0.13 -33.57 12.80
N GLY A 195 0.69 -33.78 13.98
CA GLY A 195 0.22 -34.81 14.92
C GLY A 195 -1.10 -34.43 15.60
N GLU A 196 -1.73 -35.39 16.27
CA GLU A 196 -3.01 -35.19 16.98
C GLU A 196 -2.96 -34.11 18.07
N ASN A 197 -1.77 -33.87 18.62
CA ASN A 197 -1.49 -32.83 19.62
C ASN A 197 -1.09 -31.48 19.01
N GLY A 198 -1.17 -31.29 17.68
CA GLY A 198 -0.75 -30.10 16.97
C GLY A 198 0.76 -29.93 16.80
N ILE A 199 1.57 -30.91 17.21
CA ILE A 199 3.03 -30.89 17.04
C ILE A 199 3.38 -31.34 15.63
N LEU A 200 4.34 -30.65 15.00
CA LEU A 200 4.85 -31.01 13.67
C LEU A 200 5.88 -32.13 13.78
N HIS A 201 5.66 -33.22 13.07
CA HIS A 201 6.61 -34.31 12.92
C HIS A 201 7.17 -34.27 11.48
N ARG A 202 8.48 -34.34 11.37
CA ARG A 202 9.13 -34.43 10.05
C ARG A 202 8.75 -35.74 9.38
N VAL A 203 8.34 -35.68 8.12
CA VAL A 203 8.14 -36.87 7.30
C VAL A 203 9.53 -37.36 6.86
N GLU A 204 9.97 -38.51 7.36
CA GLU A 204 11.20 -39.15 6.89
C GLU A 204 10.89 -39.86 5.58
N GLU A 205 11.66 -39.56 4.51
CA GLU A 205 11.63 -40.37 3.32
C GLU A 205 12.17 -41.76 3.65
N GLU A 206 11.35 -42.81 3.53
CA GLU A 206 11.84 -44.19 3.57
C GLU A 206 12.80 -44.37 2.38
N THR A 207 14.09 -44.34 2.65
CA THR A 207 15.12 -44.76 1.70
C THR A 207 14.92 -46.26 1.42
N LYS A 208 14.40 -46.56 0.24
CA LYS A 208 14.40 -47.92 -0.34
C LYS A 208 15.74 -48.18 -1.00
#